data_23593ccbce21c44b350bddf3e0a8d940
#
_entry.id   23593ccbce21c44b350bddf3e0a8d940
#
_cell.length_a   1.000
_cell.length_b   1.000
_cell.length_c   1.000
_cell.angle_alpha   90.00
_cell.angle_beta   90.00
_cell.angle_gamma   90.00
#
_symmetry.space_group_name_H-M   'P 1'
#
loop_
_entity.id
_entity.type
_entity.pdbx_description
1 polymer ?
#
loop_
_entity_poly.entity_id
_entity_poly.type
_entity_poly.pdbx_seq_one_letter_code
_entity_poly.pdbx_strand_id
1 'polypeptide(L)'
;MLTGIWEYDTQRGDNVLTQDYLMRMFMQLAAAMKESLLRARGENDPRVAADMLDAAISDATEMDGGLLLRMAPESMAAMLQLSQPDPQLMEYVSRSLLLSSRYSAEAGDLSISALRREQAYAVARAFGVSLDDNSVNQQELDALFERSGLDVHAFDDSTPQ
;
A
#
# COMPACT_ATOMS: atom_id res chain seq x y z
N MET A 1 -39.54 0.60 -19.42
CA MET A 1 -38.61 -0.16 -20.27
C MET A 1 -37.36 0.63 -20.68
N LEU A 2 -37.44 1.96 -20.75
CA LEU A 2 -36.25 2.78 -21.05
C LEU A 2 -35.32 2.99 -19.86
N THR A 3 -35.80 2.74 -18.65
CA THR A 3 -35.03 2.92 -17.40
C THR A 3 -33.95 1.88 -17.19
N GLY A 4 -34.12 0.64 -17.68
CA GLY A 4 -33.16 -0.44 -17.52
C GLY A 4 -31.87 -0.28 -18.32
N ILE A 5 -31.93 0.40 -19.45
CA ILE A 5 -30.78 0.66 -20.33
C ILE A 5 -29.87 1.74 -19.71
N TRP A 6 -30.46 2.74 -19.09
CA TRP A 6 -29.74 3.83 -18.44
C TRP A 6 -28.97 3.35 -17.20
N GLU A 7 -29.59 2.45 -16.42
CA GLU A 7 -28.94 1.87 -15.24
C GLU A 7 -27.73 1.00 -15.61
N TYR A 8 -27.82 0.29 -16.74
CA TYR A 8 -26.73 -0.57 -17.21
C TYR A 8 -25.51 0.25 -17.64
N ASP A 9 -25.71 1.34 -18.38
CA ASP A 9 -24.61 2.21 -18.82
C ASP A 9 -23.96 2.95 -17.66
N THR A 10 -24.74 3.34 -16.66
CA THR A 10 -24.22 4.02 -15.46
C THR A 10 -23.33 3.07 -14.65
N GLN A 11 -23.73 1.81 -14.47
CA GLN A 11 -22.94 0.82 -13.78
C GLN A 11 -21.64 0.49 -14.51
N ARG A 12 -21.66 0.48 -15.83
CA ARG A 12 -20.48 0.21 -16.63
C ARG A 12 -19.47 1.33 -16.53
N GLY A 13 -19.92 2.57 -16.53
CA GLY A 13 -19.07 3.75 -16.34
C GLY A 13 -18.44 3.79 -14.96
N ASP A 14 -19.21 3.46 -13.92
CA ASP A 14 -18.74 3.43 -12.54
C ASP A 14 -17.69 2.33 -12.35
N ASN A 15 -17.87 1.16 -12.96
CA ASN A 15 -16.92 0.05 -12.88
C ASN A 15 -15.57 0.41 -13.55
N VAL A 16 -15.60 1.07 -14.70
CA VAL A 16 -14.38 1.50 -15.40
C VAL A 16 -13.62 2.53 -14.56
N LEU A 17 -14.31 3.53 -14.01
CA LEU A 17 -13.70 4.55 -13.17
C LEU A 17 -13.13 3.95 -11.89
N THR A 18 -13.82 2.97 -11.29
CA THR A 18 -13.34 2.27 -10.09
C THR A 18 -12.08 1.46 -10.39
N GLN A 19 -12.03 0.77 -11.53
CA GLN A 19 -10.85 0.00 -11.94
C GLN A 19 -9.65 0.91 -12.21
N ASP A 20 -9.85 2.03 -12.88
CA ASP A 20 -8.79 3.00 -13.15
C ASP A 20 -8.25 3.59 -11.85
N TYR A 21 -9.14 3.90 -10.92
CA TYR A 21 -8.80 4.43 -9.61
C TYR A 21 -7.99 3.41 -8.80
N LEU A 22 -8.45 2.15 -8.75
CA LEU A 22 -7.74 1.08 -8.05
C LEU A 22 -6.35 0.85 -8.64
N MET A 23 -6.25 0.78 -9.96
CA MET A 23 -4.97 0.60 -10.63
C MET A 23 -4.00 1.72 -10.27
N ARG A 24 -4.49 2.96 -10.20
CA ARG A 24 -3.68 4.11 -9.80
C ARG A 24 -3.16 3.95 -8.37
N MET A 25 -4.01 3.47 -7.44
CA MET A 25 -3.61 3.23 -6.05
C MET A 25 -2.53 2.15 -5.97
N PHE A 26 -2.69 1.05 -6.70
CA PHE A 26 -1.68 0.00 -6.77
C PHE A 26 -0.36 0.55 -7.28
N MET A 27 -0.39 1.32 -8.37
CA MET A 27 0.82 1.89 -8.96
C MET A 27 1.52 2.86 -8.00
N GLN A 28 0.75 3.68 -7.28
CA GLN A 28 1.32 4.61 -6.31
C GLN A 28 1.99 3.89 -5.15
N LEU A 29 1.37 2.83 -4.62
CA LEU A 29 1.98 2.03 -3.55
C LEU A 29 3.21 1.29 -4.04
N ALA A 30 3.15 0.67 -5.21
CA ALA A 30 4.29 -0.03 -5.81
C ALA A 30 5.46 0.92 -6.03
N ALA A 31 5.19 2.11 -6.58
CA ALA A 31 6.21 3.13 -6.79
C ALA A 31 6.83 3.60 -5.48
N ALA A 32 6.01 3.80 -4.44
CA ALA A 32 6.51 4.19 -3.13
C ALA A 32 7.38 3.10 -2.50
N MET A 33 7.00 1.83 -2.63
CA MET A 33 7.82 0.71 -2.16
C MET A 33 9.17 0.67 -2.86
N LYS A 34 9.18 0.80 -4.18
CA LYS A 34 10.40 0.77 -4.97
C LYS A 34 11.29 1.96 -4.64
N GLU A 35 10.73 3.16 -4.59
CA GLU A 35 11.49 4.36 -4.28
C GLU A 35 12.03 4.36 -2.86
N SER A 36 11.26 3.83 -1.91
CA SER A 36 11.72 3.70 -0.52
C SER A 36 12.94 2.78 -0.40
N LEU A 37 12.98 1.71 -1.19
CA LEU A 37 14.14 0.83 -1.25
C LEU A 37 15.39 1.57 -1.75
N LEU A 38 15.22 2.40 -2.78
CA LEU A 38 16.32 3.21 -3.31
C LEU A 38 16.81 4.23 -2.29
N ARG A 39 15.90 4.90 -1.58
CA ARG A 39 16.26 5.89 -0.56
C ARG A 39 16.97 5.25 0.62
N ALA A 40 16.48 4.10 1.07
CA ALA A 40 17.07 3.40 2.21
C ALA A 40 18.48 2.88 1.89
N ARG A 41 18.70 2.35 0.69
CA ARG A 41 19.98 1.75 0.28
C ARG A 41 20.93 2.75 -0.36
N GLY A 42 20.43 3.57 -1.29
CA GLY A 42 21.25 4.49 -2.07
C GLY A 42 21.68 5.73 -1.31
N GLU A 43 20.75 6.36 -0.62
CA GLU A 43 20.98 7.60 0.13
C GLU A 43 21.20 7.35 1.62
N ASN A 44 21.03 6.12 2.08
CA ASN A 44 21.12 5.70 3.48
C ASN A 44 20.21 6.57 4.38
N ASP A 45 18.99 6.81 3.94
CA ASP A 45 18.01 7.61 4.67
C ASP A 45 16.73 6.81 4.92
N PRO A 46 16.75 5.90 5.92
CA PRO A 46 15.58 5.07 6.22
C PRO A 46 14.39 5.87 6.76
N ARG A 47 14.62 7.01 7.39
CA ARG A 47 13.51 7.85 7.89
C ARG A 47 12.68 8.42 6.73
N VAL A 48 13.34 8.94 5.71
CA VAL A 48 12.67 9.44 4.51
C VAL A 48 11.93 8.28 3.82
N ALA A 49 12.55 7.11 3.75
CA ALA A 49 11.91 5.92 3.17
C ALA A 49 10.62 5.55 3.92
N ALA A 50 10.64 5.54 5.25
CA ALA A 50 9.46 5.26 6.06
C ALA A 50 8.38 6.32 5.84
N ASP A 51 8.74 7.59 5.81
CA ASP A 51 7.79 8.70 5.61
C ASP A 51 7.13 8.62 4.23
N MET A 52 7.86 8.24 3.20
CA MET A 52 7.31 8.04 1.86
C MET A 52 6.25 6.95 1.83
N LEU A 53 6.50 5.84 2.51
CA LEU A 53 5.55 4.74 2.60
C LEU A 53 4.31 5.14 3.40
N ASP A 54 4.50 5.82 4.52
CA ASP A 54 3.39 6.28 5.35
C ASP A 54 2.48 7.24 4.57
N ALA A 55 3.05 8.16 3.79
CA ALA A 55 2.28 9.05 2.93
C ALA A 55 1.50 8.28 1.86
N ALA A 56 2.12 7.30 1.23
CA ALA A 56 1.47 6.48 0.19
C ALA A 56 0.32 5.65 0.78
N ILE A 57 0.48 5.11 1.98
CA ILE A 57 -0.57 4.36 2.68
C ILE A 57 -1.76 5.27 2.97
N SER A 58 -1.50 6.47 3.47
CA SER A 58 -2.57 7.46 3.76
C SER A 58 -3.33 7.82 2.51
N ASP A 59 -2.64 8.05 1.40
CA ASP A 59 -3.27 8.37 0.12
C ASP A 59 -4.10 7.19 -0.41
N ALA A 60 -3.57 5.97 -0.32
CA ALA A 60 -4.25 4.77 -0.83
C ALA A 60 -5.49 4.41 -0.03
N THR A 61 -5.54 4.74 1.25
CA THR A 61 -6.68 4.43 2.11
C THR A 61 -7.69 5.57 2.21
N GLU A 62 -7.41 6.70 1.58
CA GLU A 62 -8.27 7.90 1.57
C GLU A 62 -8.60 8.44 2.96
N MET A 63 -7.84 8.08 3.95
CA MET A 63 -8.06 8.54 5.31
C MET A 63 -7.14 9.71 5.62
N ASP A 64 -7.69 10.67 6.32
CA ASP A 64 -7.04 11.94 6.61
C ASP A 64 -5.72 11.74 7.33
N GLY A 65 -4.71 12.23 6.66
CA GLY A 65 -3.32 12.46 7.04
C GLY A 65 -2.76 11.90 8.33
N GLY A 66 -2.50 10.64 8.44
CA GLY A 66 -1.85 10.07 9.60
C GLY A 66 -2.78 9.63 10.72
N LEU A 67 -4.08 9.93 10.66
CA LEU A 67 -5.01 9.44 11.67
C LEU A 67 -5.06 7.92 11.69
N LEU A 68 -5.17 7.31 10.51
CA LEU A 68 -5.17 5.84 10.38
C LEU A 68 -3.90 5.24 10.97
N LEU A 69 -2.75 5.84 10.67
CA LEU A 69 -1.44 5.34 11.08
C LEU A 69 -1.16 5.49 12.58
N ARG A 70 -1.97 6.30 13.28
CA ARG A 70 -1.88 6.46 14.74
C ARG A 70 -2.78 5.49 15.50
N MET A 71 -3.68 4.80 14.80
CA MET A 71 -4.63 3.90 15.44
C MET A 71 -3.96 2.65 15.99
N ALA A 72 -4.55 2.11 17.03
CA ALA A 72 -4.19 0.77 17.49
C ALA A 72 -4.38 -0.22 16.33
N PRO A 73 -3.58 -1.29 16.25
CA PRO A 73 -3.62 -2.22 15.12
C PRO A 73 -5.01 -2.77 14.82
N GLU A 74 -5.73 -3.20 15.84
CA GLU A 74 -7.06 -3.78 15.67
C GLU A 74 -8.09 -2.73 15.24
N SER A 75 -7.94 -1.49 15.72
CA SER A 75 -8.80 -0.38 15.31
C SER A 75 -8.58 -0.01 13.86
N MET A 76 -7.31 0.01 13.42
CA MET A 76 -6.97 0.26 12.02
C MET A 76 -7.62 -0.79 11.12
N ALA A 77 -7.45 -2.07 11.46
CA ALA A 77 -7.99 -3.17 10.66
C ALA A 77 -9.53 -3.09 10.59
N ALA A 78 -10.19 -2.82 11.72
CA ALA A 78 -11.65 -2.69 11.76
C ALA A 78 -12.14 -1.52 10.91
N MET A 79 -11.45 -0.38 10.97
CA MET A 79 -11.80 0.80 10.19
C MET A 79 -11.67 0.52 8.68
N LEU A 80 -10.59 -0.15 8.28
CA LEU A 80 -10.39 -0.52 6.89
C LEU A 80 -11.47 -1.51 6.41
N GLN A 81 -11.87 -2.46 7.24
CA GLN A 81 -12.93 -3.41 6.89
C GLN A 81 -14.27 -2.70 6.63
N LEU A 82 -14.56 -1.63 7.35
CA LEU A 82 -15.80 -0.87 7.14
C LEU A 82 -15.89 -0.24 5.75
N SER A 83 -14.77 0.16 5.17
CA SER A 83 -14.74 0.76 3.83
C SER A 83 -14.79 -0.27 2.71
N GLN A 84 -14.73 -1.56 3.02
CA GLN A 84 -14.75 -2.67 2.07
C GLN A 84 -13.77 -2.48 0.90
N PRO A 85 -12.48 -2.27 1.21
CA PRO A 85 -11.48 -2.06 0.16
C PRO A 85 -11.19 -3.33 -0.61
N ASP A 86 -10.54 -3.18 -1.77
CA ASP A 86 -10.08 -4.32 -2.54
C ASP A 86 -9.05 -5.13 -1.73
N PRO A 87 -9.22 -6.46 -1.60
CA PRO A 87 -8.29 -7.28 -0.81
C PRO A 87 -6.86 -7.28 -1.34
N GLN A 88 -6.67 -7.17 -2.65
CA GLN A 88 -5.33 -7.06 -3.24
C GLN A 88 -4.66 -5.75 -2.85
N LEU A 89 -5.43 -4.66 -2.78
CA LEU A 89 -4.90 -3.38 -2.30
C LEU A 89 -4.46 -3.50 -0.84
N MET A 90 -5.20 -4.25 -0.03
CA MET A 90 -4.85 -4.49 1.37
C MET A 90 -3.58 -5.33 1.52
N GLU A 91 -3.27 -6.19 0.56
CA GLU A 91 -1.97 -6.87 0.52
C GLU A 91 -0.82 -5.87 0.34
N TYR A 92 -0.97 -4.92 -0.58
CA TYR A 92 0.02 -3.83 -0.75
C TYR A 92 0.15 -2.97 0.50
N VAL A 93 -0.98 -2.62 1.11
CA VAL A 93 -0.98 -1.81 2.34
C VAL A 93 -0.26 -2.54 3.47
N SER A 94 -0.57 -3.81 3.70
CA SER A 94 0.07 -4.59 4.78
C SER A 94 1.58 -4.73 4.55
N ARG A 95 2.01 -4.97 3.32
CA ARG A 95 3.45 -5.05 3.00
C ARG A 95 4.13 -3.69 3.14
N SER A 96 3.45 -2.60 2.75
CA SER A 96 3.97 -1.24 2.93
C SER A 96 4.13 -0.90 4.41
N LEU A 97 3.19 -1.28 5.26
CA LEU A 97 3.27 -1.11 6.70
C LEU A 97 4.47 -1.87 7.29
N LEU A 98 4.68 -3.12 6.85
CA LEU A 98 5.79 -3.91 7.33
C LEU A 98 7.14 -3.34 6.88
N LEU A 99 7.21 -2.84 5.64
CA LEU A 99 8.42 -2.20 5.12
C LEU A 99 8.70 -0.89 5.86
N SER A 100 7.68 -0.09 6.13
CA SER A 100 7.79 1.14 6.94
C SER A 100 8.30 0.81 8.35
N SER A 101 7.81 -0.27 8.95
CA SER A 101 8.30 -0.77 10.23
C SER A 101 9.80 -1.01 10.20
N ARG A 102 10.29 -1.67 9.16
CA ARG A 102 11.70 -2.01 9.00
C ARG A 102 12.56 -0.75 8.90
N TYR A 103 12.14 0.23 8.09
CA TYR A 103 12.89 1.48 7.94
C TYR A 103 12.84 2.34 9.20
N SER A 104 11.71 2.35 9.92
CA SER A 104 11.61 3.05 11.19
C SER A 104 12.60 2.48 12.23
N ALA A 105 12.75 1.15 12.26
CA ALA A 105 13.74 0.51 13.13
C ALA A 105 15.18 0.91 12.75
N GLU A 106 15.48 0.93 11.44
CA GLU A 106 16.79 1.36 10.94
C GLU A 106 17.08 2.82 11.29
N ALA A 107 16.04 3.66 11.31
CA ALA A 107 16.15 5.07 11.70
C ALA A 107 16.24 5.28 13.22
N GLY A 108 16.12 4.20 14.01
CA GLY A 108 16.17 4.26 15.46
C GLY A 108 14.84 4.55 16.14
N ASP A 109 13.75 4.61 15.39
CA ASP A 109 12.41 4.87 15.93
C ASP A 109 11.70 3.54 16.22
N LEU A 110 12.07 2.94 17.35
CA LEU A 110 11.59 1.59 17.69
C LEU A 110 10.12 1.56 18.07
N SER A 111 9.56 2.64 18.62
CA SER A 111 8.13 2.72 18.96
C SER A 111 7.26 2.69 17.71
N ILE A 112 7.61 3.51 16.73
CA ILE A 112 6.88 3.55 15.44
C ILE A 112 7.07 2.22 14.70
N SER A 113 8.27 1.66 14.73
CA SER A 113 8.55 0.37 14.12
C SER A 113 7.63 -0.72 14.68
N ALA A 114 7.51 -0.81 16.00
CA ALA A 114 6.65 -1.80 16.65
C ALA A 114 5.18 -1.59 16.26
N LEU A 115 4.71 -0.34 16.25
CA LEU A 115 3.33 -0.02 15.87
C LEU A 115 3.04 -0.43 14.42
N ARG A 116 3.91 -0.05 13.49
CA ARG A 116 3.74 -0.38 12.06
C ARG A 116 3.72 -1.90 11.84
N ARG A 117 4.59 -2.63 12.56
CA ARG A 117 4.64 -4.08 12.46
C ARG A 117 3.32 -4.71 12.91
N GLU A 118 2.81 -4.30 14.06
CA GLU A 118 1.54 -4.81 14.58
C GLU A 118 0.36 -4.43 13.68
N GLN A 119 0.36 -3.21 13.14
CA GLN A 119 -0.64 -2.76 12.17
C GLN A 119 -0.61 -3.63 10.91
N ALA A 120 0.59 -3.92 10.40
CA ALA A 120 0.76 -4.75 9.20
C ALA A 120 0.13 -6.13 9.40
N TYR A 121 0.41 -6.78 10.52
CA TYR A 121 -0.13 -8.10 10.79
C TYR A 121 -1.62 -8.08 11.08
N ALA A 122 -2.13 -7.06 11.74
CA ALA A 122 -3.57 -6.92 11.98
C ALA A 122 -4.35 -6.76 10.66
N VAL A 123 -3.86 -5.92 9.77
CA VAL A 123 -4.47 -5.74 8.44
C VAL A 123 -4.38 -7.04 7.64
N ALA A 124 -3.23 -7.69 7.64
CA ALA A 124 -3.06 -8.95 6.92
C ALA A 124 -4.05 -10.01 7.41
N ARG A 125 -4.21 -10.17 8.72
CA ARG A 125 -5.19 -11.12 9.28
C ARG A 125 -6.62 -10.77 8.90
N ALA A 126 -6.96 -9.48 8.94
CA ALA A 126 -8.32 -9.03 8.65
C ALA A 126 -8.74 -9.31 7.21
N PHE A 127 -7.79 -9.29 6.28
CA PHE A 127 -8.07 -9.46 4.85
C PHE A 127 -7.54 -10.79 4.28
N GLY A 128 -7.11 -11.71 5.14
CA GLY A 128 -6.66 -13.02 4.71
C GLY A 128 -5.35 -13.02 3.93
N VAL A 129 -4.50 -12.04 4.18
CA VAL A 129 -3.18 -11.93 3.56
C VAL A 129 -2.17 -12.71 4.39
N SER A 130 -1.39 -13.57 3.72
CA SER A 130 -0.28 -14.28 4.36
C SER A 130 0.94 -13.35 4.39
N LEU A 131 1.38 -12.98 5.59
CA LEU A 131 2.46 -12.02 5.78
C LEU A 131 3.48 -12.58 6.78
N ASP A 132 4.74 -12.50 6.42
CA ASP A 132 5.87 -12.80 7.32
C ASP A 132 7.00 -11.79 7.06
N ASP A 133 8.08 -11.90 7.82
CA ASP A 133 9.20 -10.95 7.74
C ASP A 133 9.89 -10.97 6.37
N ASN A 134 9.78 -12.07 5.64
CA ASN A 134 10.36 -12.19 4.30
C ASN A 134 9.47 -11.58 3.20
N SER A 135 8.23 -11.27 3.52
CA SER A 135 7.25 -10.78 2.53
C SER A 135 7.63 -9.44 1.91
N VAL A 136 8.56 -8.71 2.51
CA VAL A 136 9.01 -7.40 2.03
C VAL A 136 10.46 -7.40 1.56
N ASN A 137 11.06 -8.58 1.35
CA ASN A 137 12.35 -8.60 0.66
C ASN A 137 12.15 -8.27 -0.83
N GLN A 138 13.21 -7.87 -1.50
CA GLN A 138 13.12 -7.40 -2.89
C GLN A 138 12.50 -8.45 -3.81
N GLN A 139 12.89 -9.71 -3.65
CA GLN A 139 12.41 -10.81 -4.49
C GLN A 139 10.90 -10.99 -4.34
N GLU A 140 10.39 -10.93 -3.11
CA GLU A 140 8.95 -11.07 -2.82
C GLU A 140 8.15 -9.87 -3.34
N LEU A 141 8.71 -8.66 -3.25
CA LEU A 141 8.06 -7.46 -3.78
C LEU A 141 8.01 -7.49 -5.31
N ASP A 142 9.08 -7.92 -5.96
CA ASP A 142 9.11 -8.08 -7.42
C ASP A 142 8.06 -9.09 -7.86
N ALA A 143 7.94 -10.22 -7.14
CA ALA A 143 6.93 -11.24 -7.43
C ALA A 143 5.50 -10.68 -7.25
N LEU A 144 5.28 -9.86 -6.22
CA LEU A 144 4.00 -9.19 -6.00
C LEU A 144 3.63 -8.28 -7.17
N PHE A 145 4.55 -7.48 -7.64
CA PHE A 145 4.33 -6.57 -8.76
C PHE A 145 4.02 -7.33 -10.04
N GLU A 146 4.74 -8.42 -10.31
CA GLU A 146 4.47 -9.28 -11.47
C GLU A 146 3.08 -9.90 -11.42
N ARG A 147 2.66 -10.44 -10.27
CA ARG A 147 1.34 -11.05 -10.09
C ARG A 147 0.21 -10.05 -10.31
N SER A 148 0.47 -8.79 -9.98
CA SER A 148 -0.51 -7.71 -10.13
C SER A 148 -0.57 -7.14 -11.53
N GLY A 149 0.31 -7.59 -12.44
CA GLY A 149 0.39 -7.08 -13.81
C GLY A 149 0.99 -5.69 -13.92
N LEU A 150 1.70 -5.24 -12.88
CA LEU A 150 2.36 -3.94 -12.89
C LEU A 150 3.72 -4.05 -13.59
N ASP A 151 3.96 -3.13 -14.53
CA ASP A 151 5.25 -3.05 -15.21
C ASP A 151 6.21 -2.25 -14.33
N VAL A 152 7.03 -2.98 -13.57
CA VAL A 152 8.01 -2.38 -12.66
C VAL A 152 9.08 -1.62 -13.43
N HIS A 153 9.34 -2.00 -14.67
CA HIS A 153 10.34 -1.34 -15.53
C HIS A 153 9.88 0.03 -16.01
N ALA A 154 8.58 0.28 -16.06
CA ALA A 154 8.04 1.59 -16.43
C ALA A 154 8.45 2.69 -15.45
N PHE A 155 8.79 2.33 -14.21
CA PHE A 155 9.25 3.29 -13.20
C PHE A 155 10.73 3.68 -13.39
N ASP A 156 11.52 2.85 -14.06
CA ASP A 156 12.94 3.12 -14.32
C ASP A 156 13.14 4.11 -15.47
N ASP A 157 12.22 4.12 -16.43
CA ASP A 157 12.28 5.01 -17.59
C ASP A 157 11.90 6.46 -17.26
N SER A 158 11.35 6.71 -16.09
CA SER A 158 10.93 8.05 -15.67
C SER A 158 12.05 8.88 -15.03
N THR A 159 13.26 8.35 -14.95
CA THR A 159 14.41 9.13 -14.45
C THR A 159 14.87 10.07 -15.56
N PRO A 160 14.79 11.40 -15.39
CA PRO A 160 15.31 12.33 -16.39
C PRO A 160 16.82 12.19 -16.47
N GLN A 161 17.29 11.96 -17.66
CA GLN A 161 18.73 12.01 -17.95
C GLN A 161 19.19 13.45 -18.00
#